data_d1c35bee3837b9a017adc8f5d1e94bc2
#
_entry.id   d1c35bee3837b9a017adc8f5d1e94bc2
#
_cell.length_a   1.000
_cell.length_b   1.000
_cell.length_c   1.000
_cell.angle_alpha   90.00
_cell.angle_beta   90.00
_cell.angle_gamma   90.00
#
_symmetry.space_group_name_H-M   'P 1'
#
loop_
_entity.id
_entity.type
_entity.pdbx_description
1 polymer ?
#
loop_
_entity_poly.entity_id
_entity_poly.type
_entity_poly.pdbx_seq_one_letter_code
_entity_poly.pdbx_strand_id
1 'polypeptide(L)'
;MKKITNCILFLIFFNSTIIAQNKQKVIDKMHEEVSYLASDELEGRATGSPSEKIAADYISSKFKEYGLITKGEDGYFQHFEAKIKKNPHAEAVDKKITGTNVIGYIDNKKNKTIIIGAHYDHLGYGHFGSLYDGEKEVHNGADDNASGVSILLNLAQGVKNPYLSSYNYLFIAFSGEEHGLFGSSYYAKHPTINLDNAIFMINFDMVGRLNNEKTLAINGIGTSNKWKDLLDISNKFNFIL
;
A
#
# COMPACT_ATOMS: atom_id res chain seq x y z
N MET A 1 52.82 -2.24 3.77
CA MET A 1 51.76 -1.27 3.44
C MET A 1 50.89 -1.67 2.22
N LYS A 2 51.45 -2.11 1.08
CA LYS A 2 50.69 -2.47 -0.15
C LYS A 2 49.62 -3.60 0.04
N LYS A 3 49.87 -4.60 0.92
CA LYS A 3 48.90 -5.71 1.14
C LYS A 3 47.66 -5.31 1.92
N ILE A 4 47.76 -4.34 2.83
CA ILE A 4 46.63 -3.85 3.63
C ILE A 4 45.71 -2.98 2.75
N THR A 5 46.28 -2.16 1.86
CA THR A 5 45.51 -1.30 0.95
C THR A 5 44.65 -2.13 -0.02
N ASN A 6 45.20 -3.25 -0.54
CA ASN A 6 44.41 -4.14 -1.44
C ASN A 6 43.27 -4.87 -0.72
N CYS A 7 43.43 -5.26 0.54
CA CYS A 7 42.33 -5.86 1.32
C CYS A 7 41.20 -4.85 1.63
N ILE A 8 41.54 -3.61 1.93
CA ILE A 8 40.56 -2.56 2.19
C ILE A 8 39.75 -2.21 0.90
N LEU A 9 40.44 -2.08 -0.24
CA LEU A 9 39.76 -1.86 -1.53
C LEU A 9 38.84 -3.03 -1.90
N PHE A 10 39.23 -4.27 -1.68
CA PHE A 10 38.42 -5.45 -1.94
C PHE A 10 37.19 -5.50 -1.04
N LEU A 11 37.32 -5.16 0.25
CA LEU A 11 36.20 -5.08 1.19
C LEU A 11 35.20 -3.98 0.83
N ILE A 12 35.68 -2.82 0.35
CA ILE A 12 34.79 -1.72 -0.09
C ILE A 12 34.05 -2.12 -1.37
N PHE A 13 34.72 -2.75 -2.34
CA PHE A 13 34.09 -3.24 -3.56
C PHE A 13 33.04 -4.33 -3.27
N PHE A 14 33.35 -5.26 -2.36
CA PHE A 14 32.45 -6.34 -1.99
C PHE A 14 31.18 -5.82 -1.27
N ASN A 15 31.31 -4.84 -0.37
CA ASN A 15 30.17 -4.21 0.30
C ASN A 15 29.28 -3.42 -0.69
N SER A 16 29.88 -2.68 -1.63
CA SER A 16 29.10 -1.93 -2.62
C SER A 16 28.33 -2.83 -3.60
N THR A 17 28.88 -3.99 -3.97
CA THR A 17 28.16 -4.97 -4.81
C THR A 17 27.00 -5.62 -4.07
N ILE A 18 27.14 -5.95 -2.78
CA ILE A 18 26.05 -6.52 -1.97
C ILE A 18 24.90 -5.51 -1.79
N ILE A 19 25.20 -4.24 -1.53
CA ILE A 19 24.18 -3.18 -1.40
C ILE A 19 23.45 -2.98 -2.74
N ALA A 20 24.17 -2.95 -3.86
CA ALA A 20 23.59 -2.81 -5.18
C ALA A 20 22.69 -4.01 -5.54
N GLN A 21 23.11 -5.24 -5.24
CA GLN A 21 22.31 -6.45 -5.45
C GLN A 21 21.04 -6.46 -4.59
N ASN A 22 21.11 -6.01 -3.34
CA ASN A 22 19.93 -5.92 -2.48
C ASN A 22 18.94 -4.88 -3.00
N LYS A 23 19.42 -3.73 -3.49
CA LYS A 23 18.56 -2.70 -4.09
C LYS A 23 17.87 -3.22 -5.36
N GLN A 24 18.61 -3.91 -6.23
CA GLN A 24 18.03 -4.47 -7.46
C GLN A 24 16.96 -5.51 -7.15
N LYS A 25 17.19 -6.41 -6.19
CA LYS A 25 16.17 -7.38 -5.76
C LYS A 25 14.88 -6.73 -5.28
N VAL A 26 14.96 -5.60 -4.56
CA VAL A 26 13.76 -4.86 -4.13
C VAL A 26 13.03 -4.28 -5.34
N ILE A 27 13.77 -3.68 -6.28
CA ILE A 27 13.19 -3.13 -7.52
C ILE A 27 12.51 -4.22 -8.35
N ASP A 28 13.18 -5.35 -8.56
CA ASP A 28 12.64 -6.48 -9.35
C ASP A 28 11.36 -7.01 -8.70
N LYS A 29 11.37 -7.15 -7.37
CA LYS A 29 10.19 -7.58 -6.61
C LYS A 29 9.03 -6.60 -6.71
N MET A 30 9.30 -5.30 -6.55
CA MET A 30 8.25 -4.28 -6.71
C MET A 30 7.67 -4.29 -8.12
N HIS A 31 8.52 -4.47 -9.13
CA HIS A 31 8.08 -4.60 -10.51
C HIS A 31 7.20 -5.85 -10.72
N GLU A 32 7.57 -6.99 -10.13
CA GLU A 32 6.77 -8.22 -10.17
C GLU A 32 5.40 -8.01 -9.50
N GLU A 33 5.36 -7.40 -8.32
CA GLU A 33 4.13 -7.11 -7.57
C GLU A 33 3.19 -6.19 -8.34
N VAL A 34 3.72 -5.08 -8.90
CA VAL A 34 2.93 -4.15 -9.72
C VAL A 34 2.45 -4.83 -10.99
N SER A 35 3.33 -5.58 -11.69
CA SER A 35 2.97 -6.29 -12.92
C SER A 35 1.86 -7.31 -12.69
N TYR A 36 1.89 -8.04 -11.58
CA TYR A 36 0.85 -8.99 -11.23
C TYR A 36 -0.47 -8.29 -10.90
N LEU A 37 -0.44 -7.31 -9.99
CA LEU A 37 -1.65 -6.60 -9.58
C LEU A 37 -2.30 -5.82 -10.72
N ALA A 38 -1.50 -5.31 -11.66
CA ALA A 38 -1.99 -4.59 -12.84
C ALA A 38 -2.13 -5.47 -14.08
N SER A 39 -2.10 -6.80 -13.95
CA SER A 39 -2.29 -7.70 -15.08
C SER A 39 -3.75 -7.75 -15.53
N ASP A 40 -3.97 -8.09 -16.80
CA ASP A 40 -5.31 -8.30 -17.36
C ASP A 40 -6.05 -9.46 -16.67
N GLU A 41 -5.31 -10.42 -16.07
CA GLU A 41 -5.90 -11.52 -15.30
C GLU A 41 -6.70 -11.04 -14.08
N LEU A 42 -6.33 -9.89 -13.53
CA LEU A 42 -7.05 -9.28 -12.41
C LEU A 42 -8.13 -8.29 -12.85
N GLU A 43 -8.39 -8.16 -14.15
CA GLU A 43 -9.53 -7.41 -14.70
C GLU A 43 -9.77 -6.05 -14.04
N GLY A 44 -8.68 -5.37 -13.61
CA GLY A 44 -8.74 -4.08 -12.92
C GLY A 44 -9.36 -4.11 -11.51
N ARG A 45 -9.44 -5.26 -10.84
CA ARG A 45 -9.70 -5.41 -9.39
C ARG A 45 -10.90 -4.63 -8.85
N ALA A 46 -11.98 -4.52 -9.64
CA ALA A 46 -13.15 -3.73 -9.20
C ALA A 46 -13.72 -4.26 -7.88
N THR A 47 -14.02 -3.35 -6.97
CA THR A 47 -14.60 -3.69 -5.65
C THR A 47 -15.81 -4.61 -5.78
N GLY A 48 -15.82 -5.71 -5.03
CA GLY A 48 -16.85 -6.73 -5.03
C GLY A 48 -16.83 -7.66 -6.25
N SER A 49 -15.77 -7.64 -7.06
CA SER A 49 -15.57 -8.55 -8.18
C SER A 49 -14.79 -9.82 -7.76
N PRO A 50 -14.86 -10.90 -8.55
CA PRO A 50 -13.99 -12.07 -8.33
C PRO A 50 -12.51 -11.72 -8.39
N SER A 51 -12.11 -10.78 -9.23
CA SER A 51 -10.72 -10.34 -9.37
C SER A 51 -10.24 -9.50 -8.20
N GLU A 52 -11.10 -8.71 -7.54
CA GLU A 52 -10.78 -8.11 -6.25
C GLU A 52 -10.44 -9.19 -5.21
N LYS A 53 -11.23 -10.27 -5.16
CA LYS A 53 -10.94 -11.38 -4.24
C LYS A 53 -9.59 -12.02 -4.51
N ILE A 54 -9.23 -12.24 -5.77
CA ILE A 54 -7.91 -12.79 -6.15
C ILE A 54 -6.79 -11.85 -5.68
N ALA A 55 -6.95 -10.54 -5.84
CA ALA A 55 -5.98 -9.56 -5.36
C ALA A 55 -5.90 -9.55 -3.81
N ALA A 56 -7.02 -9.66 -3.10
CA ALA A 56 -7.07 -9.78 -1.64
C ALA A 56 -6.35 -11.05 -1.14
N ASP A 57 -6.60 -12.19 -1.81
CA ASP A 57 -5.94 -13.48 -1.51
C ASP A 57 -4.42 -13.38 -1.74
N TYR A 58 -3.99 -12.72 -2.81
CA TYR A 58 -2.57 -12.46 -3.08
C TYR A 58 -1.92 -11.63 -1.96
N ILE A 59 -2.52 -10.49 -1.59
CA ILE A 59 -2.00 -9.60 -0.55
C ILE A 59 -1.93 -10.34 0.81
N SER A 60 -2.98 -11.07 1.17
CA SER A 60 -3.02 -11.84 2.40
C SER A 60 -1.96 -12.95 2.44
N SER A 61 -1.69 -13.60 1.29
CA SER A 61 -0.62 -14.59 1.15
C SER A 61 0.76 -13.98 1.39
N LYS A 62 1.00 -12.75 0.88
CA LYS A 62 2.23 -11.99 1.13
C LYS A 62 2.36 -11.58 2.60
N PHE A 63 1.30 -11.12 3.24
CA PHE A 63 1.32 -10.85 4.67
C PHE A 63 1.68 -12.09 5.48
N LYS A 64 1.12 -13.25 5.13
CA LYS A 64 1.45 -14.54 5.76
C LYS A 64 2.91 -14.93 5.51
N GLU A 65 3.40 -14.82 4.29
CA GLU A 65 4.80 -15.08 3.90
C GLU A 65 5.76 -14.21 4.72
N TYR A 66 5.43 -12.94 4.90
CA TYR A 66 6.22 -12.01 5.72
C TYR A 66 5.99 -12.18 7.21
N GLY A 67 5.10 -13.13 7.64
CA GLY A 67 4.83 -13.49 9.02
C GLY A 67 4.13 -12.39 9.81
N LEU A 68 3.27 -11.61 9.15
CA LEU A 68 2.32 -10.78 9.84
C LEU A 68 1.25 -11.69 10.47
N ILE A 69 0.74 -11.28 11.63
CA ILE A 69 -0.41 -11.95 12.24
C ILE A 69 -1.70 -11.39 11.65
N THR A 70 -2.72 -12.21 11.61
CA THR A 70 -4.06 -11.83 11.16
C THR A 70 -4.65 -10.76 12.08
N LYS A 71 -5.31 -9.75 11.49
CA LYS A 71 -5.95 -8.68 12.27
C LYS A 71 -7.27 -8.20 11.63
N GLY A 72 -7.81 -8.94 10.67
CA GLY A 72 -9.16 -8.77 10.17
C GLY A 72 -10.19 -9.43 11.10
N GLU A 73 -11.45 -9.37 10.72
CA GLU A 73 -12.58 -10.03 11.40
C GLU A 73 -12.63 -11.53 11.05
N ASP A 74 -12.24 -11.87 9.81
CA ASP A 74 -12.04 -13.23 9.33
C ASP A 74 -10.60 -13.40 8.84
N GLY A 75 -9.71 -13.81 9.74
CA GLY A 75 -8.29 -13.95 9.44
C GLY A 75 -7.65 -12.60 9.09
N TYR A 76 -7.17 -12.46 7.85
CA TYR A 76 -6.68 -11.17 7.33
C TYR A 76 -7.80 -10.27 6.79
N PHE A 77 -9.02 -10.76 6.62
CA PHE A 77 -10.09 -10.08 5.90
C PHE A 77 -11.03 -9.34 6.84
N GLN A 78 -11.47 -8.16 6.40
CA GLN A 78 -12.55 -7.40 6.98
C GLN A 78 -13.53 -7.05 5.86
N HIS A 79 -14.69 -7.70 5.85
CA HIS A 79 -15.71 -7.51 4.83
C HIS A 79 -16.62 -6.34 5.17
N PHE A 80 -17.05 -5.61 4.15
CA PHE A 80 -18.00 -4.51 4.29
C PHE A 80 -19.00 -4.48 3.14
N GLU A 81 -20.19 -4.03 3.42
CA GLU A 81 -21.21 -3.76 2.39
C GLU A 81 -21.15 -2.29 1.97
N ALA A 82 -21.20 -2.05 0.67
CA ALA A 82 -21.28 -0.72 0.09
C ALA A 82 -22.40 -0.64 -0.95
N LYS A 83 -22.90 0.59 -1.17
CA LYS A 83 -23.92 0.90 -2.15
C LYS A 83 -23.33 1.82 -3.20
N ILE A 84 -23.16 1.30 -4.40
CA ILE A 84 -22.61 2.07 -5.53
C ILE A 84 -23.76 2.72 -6.30
N LYS A 85 -23.54 3.96 -6.70
CA LYS A 85 -24.41 4.70 -7.62
C LYS A 85 -23.67 4.95 -8.92
N LYS A 86 -24.27 4.61 -10.05
CA LYS A 86 -23.71 4.92 -11.38
C LYS A 86 -23.62 6.44 -11.60
N ASN A 87 -24.60 7.16 -11.11
CA ASN A 87 -24.58 8.62 -11.05
C ASN A 87 -24.54 9.06 -9.59
N PRO A 88 -23.48 9.74 -9.12
CA PRO A 88 -23.36 10.21 -7.74
C PRO A 88 -24.53 11.11 -7.29
N HIS A 89 -25.16 11.81 -8.24
CA HIS A 89 -26.28 12.72 -8.00
C HIS A 89 -27.66 12.03 -8.05
N ALA A 90 -27.73 10.74 -8.41
CA ALA A 90 -29.00 10.00 -8.42
C ALA A 90 -29.40 9.59 -7.00
N GLU A 91 -30.72 9.57 -6.71
CA GLU A 91 -31.22 9.03 -5.45
C GLU A 91 -31.16 7.50 -5.39
N ALA A 92 -31.34 6.84 -6.55
CA ALA A 92 -31.37 5.39 -6.65
C ALA A 92 -29.98 4.78 -6.46
N VAL A 93 -29.93 3.67 -5.73
CA VAL A 93 -28.73 2.81 -5.60
C VAL A 93 -28.76 1.80 -6.73
N ASP A 94 -27.73 1.80 -7.58
CA ASP A 94 -27.68 0.90 -8.73
C ASP A 94 -27.20 -0.51 -8.34
N LYS A 95 -26.28 -0.61 -7.38
CA LYS A 95 -25.71 -1.90 -6.98
C LYS A 95 -25.29 -1.92 -5.51
N LYS A 96 -25.60 -3.02 -4.81
CA LYS A 96 -24.94 -3.38 -3.55
C LYS A 96 -23.74 -4.26 -3.86
N ILE A 97 -22.61 -4.01 -3.21
CA ILE A 97 -21.37 -4.78 -3.33
C ILE A 97 -20.84 -5.12 -1.95
N THR A 98 -20.07 -6.19 -1.86
CA THR A 98 -19.25 -6.52 -0.70
C THR A 98 -17.81 -6.33 -1.07
N GLY A 99 -17.13 -5.37 -0.44
CA GLY A 99 -15.70 -5.18 -0.56
C GLY A 99 -14.95 -5.82 0.62
N THR A 100 -13.63 -5.92 0.52
CA THR A 100 -12.81 -6.61 1.51
C THR A 100 -11.52 -5.84 1.80
N ASN A 101 -11.36 -5.29 3.00
CA ASN A 101 -10.05 -4.82 3.46
C ASN A 101 -9.17 -6.02 3.84
N VAL A 102 -7.85 -5.94 3.55
CA VAL A 102 -6.88 -6.95 3.96
C VAL A 102 -5.97 -6.37 5.04
N ILE A 103 -5.95 -6.99 6.22
CA ILE A 103 -5.36 -6.41 7.42
C ILE A 103 -4.35 -7.37 8.05
N GLY A 104 -3.09 -6.93 8.09
CA GLY A 104 -1.99 -7.66 8.74
C GLY A 104 -1.33 -6.83 9.84
N TYR A 105 -0.78 -7.50 10.84
CA TYR A 105 -0.23 -6.82 12.00
C TYR A 105 1.14 -7.38 12.42
N ILE A 106 2.04 -6.52 12.82
CA ILE A 106 3.31 -6.87 13.46
C ILE A 106 3.26 -6.42 14.92
N ASP A 107 3.26 -7.39 15.80
CA ASP A 107 3.22 -7.19 17.24
C ASP A 107 4.64 -7.22 17.84
N ASN A 108 5.24 -6.05 17.97
CA ASN A 108 6.51 -5.86 18.65
C ASN A 108 6.35 -5.69 20.18
N LYS A 109 5.16 -6.03 20.72
CA LYS A 109 4.83 -5.91 22.15
C LYS A 109 4.95 -4.45 22.65
N LYS A 110 4.51 -3.49 21.84
CA LYS A 110 4.53 -2.07 22.17
C LYS A 110 3.12 -1.53 22.40
N ASN A 111 3.05 -0.40 23.10
CA ASN A 111 1.77 0.27 23.39
C ASN A 111 1.27 1.14 22.24
N LYS A 112 2.14 1.46 21.29
CA LYS A 112 1.83 2.37 20.19
C LYS A 112 1.97 1.68 18.84
N THR A 113 1.05 2.02 17.93
CA THR A 113 0.95 1.41 16.60
C THR A 113 1.06 2.50 15.53
N ILE A 114 1.80 2.20 14.47
CA ILE A 114 1.82 2.96 13.21
C ILE A 114 0.92 2.21 12.22
N ILE A 115 0.04 2.95 11.54
CA ILE A 115 -0.83 2.39 10.50
C ILE A 115 -0.23 2.74 9.14
N ILE A 116 -0.14 1.75 8.26
CA ILE A 116 0.35 1.90 6.89
C ILE A 116 -0.74 1.36 5.97
N GLY A 117 -1.18 2.19 5.01
CA GLY A 117 -2.28 1.89 4.12
C GLY A 117 -1.94 2.08 2.64
N ALA A 118 -2.70 1.41 1.80
CA ALA A 118 -2.84 1.65 0.37
C ALA A 118 -4.18 1.05 -0.06
N HIS A 119 -4.88 1.62 -1.04
CA HIS A 119 -6.00 0.89 -1.62
C HIS A 119 -5.52 -0.05 -2.72
N TYR A 120 -6.25 -1.15 -2.94
CA TYR A 120 -5.88 -2.16 -3.91
C TYR A 120 -6.95 -2.43 -4.97
N ASP A 121 -8.17 -1.92 -4.76
CA ASP A 121 -9.21 -1.93 -5.78
C ASP A 121 -8.91 -0.91 -6.88
N HIS A 122 -9.52 -1.11 -8.05
CA HIS A 122 -9.53 -0.15 -9.15
C HIS A 122 -10.84 -0.28 -9.95
N LEU A 123 -10.92 0.34 -11.13
CA LEU A 123 -12.16 0.59 -11.85
C LEU A 123 -12.70 -0.62 -12.65
N GLY A 124 -11.97 -1.74 -12.70
CA GLY A 124 -12.38 -2.90 -13.51
C GLY A 124 -12.44 -2.58 -15.00
N TYR A 125 -13.59 -2.82 -15.61
CA TYR A 125 -13.88 -2.44 -17.00
C TYR A 125 -14.48 -1.03 -17.14
N GLY A 126 -14.36 -0.19 -16.14
CA GLY A 126 -14.84 1.19 -16.17
C GLY A 126 -16.37 1.37 -16.18
N HIS A 127 -17.12 0.36 -15.71
CA HIS A 127 -18.59 0.47 -15.66
C HIS A 127 -19.10 1.55 -14.71
N PHE A 128 -18.32 1.83 -13.65
CA PHE A 128 -18.61 2.82 -12.63
C PHE A 128 -17.31 3.59 -12.33
N GLY A 129 -17.41 4.91 -12.27
CA GLY A 129 -16.31 5.78 -11.85
C GLY A 129 -15.28 6.15 -12.93
N SER A 130 -15.23 5.45 -14.07
CA SER A 130 -14.33 5.81 -15.17
C SER A 130 -14.76 7.09 -15.87
N LEU A 131 -13.76 7.94 -16.18
CA LEU A 131 -13.94 9.11 -17.08
C LEU A 131 -13.70 8.76 -18.54
N TYR A 132 -13.33 7.51 -18.83
CA TYR A 132 -13.12 7.02 -20.19
C TYR A 132 -14.47 6.67 -20.82
N ASP A 133 -14.75 7.22 -21.98
CA ASP A 133 -16.02 7.11 -22.73
C ASP A 133 -15.90 6.23 -23.99
N GLY A 134 -14.73 5.59 -24.19
CA GLY A 134 -14.45 4.69 -25.31
C GLY A 134 -15.03 3.28 -25.13
N GLU A 135 -14.49 2.33 -25.89
CA GLU A 135 -14.83 0.91 -25.76
C GLU A 135 -14.44 0.38 -24.36
N LYS A 136 -15.14 -0.66 -23.91
CA LYS A 136 -14.85 -1.27 -22.63
C LYS A 136 -13.49 -1.93 -22.63
N GLU A 137 -12.58 -1.42 -21.83
CA GLU A 137 -11.23 -1.93 -21.65
C GLU A 137 -10.94 -2.15 -20.18
N VAL A 138 -9.98 -3.03 -19.89
CA VAL A 138 -9.51 -3.24 -18.51
C VAL A 138 -8.75 -2.00 -18.06
N HIS A 139 -9.18 -1.41 -16.95
CA HIS A 139 -8.42 -0.41 -16.23
C HIS A 139 -7.45 -1.12 -15.31
N ASN A 140 -6.21 -1.30 -15.74
CA ASN A 140 -5.22 -2.13 -15.02
C ASN A 140 -4.79 -1.56 -13.68
N GLY A 141 -4.82 -0.22 -13.49
CA GLY A 141 -4.52 0.43 -12.22
C GLY A 141 -3.08 0.17 -11.73
N ALA A 142 -2.07 0.36 -12.60
CA ALA A 142 -0.67 0.11 -12.23
C ALA A 142 -0.14 1.16 -11.25
N ASP A 143 -0.33 2.45 -11.58
CA ASP A 143 0.02 3.55 -10.69
C ASP A 143 -1.05 3.70 -9.62
N ASP A 144 -2.30 3.70 -10.02
CA ASP A 144 -3.50 3.77 -9.19
C ASP A 144 -4.17 2.37 -9.07
N ASN A 145 -3.92 1.54 -8.01
CA ASN A 145 -2.90 1.86 -7.02
C ASN A 145 -2.07 0.61 -6.68
N ALA A 146 -1.72 -0.21 -7.71
CA ALA A 146 -0.78 -1.32 -7.51
C ALA A 146 0.60 -0.81 -7.01
N SER A 147 0.98 0.43 -7.38
CA SER A 147 2.21 1.05 -6.93
C SER A 147 2.25 1.25 -5.41
N GLY A 148 1.17 1.77 -4.83
CA GLY A 148 1.02 1.95 -3.39
C GLY A 148 0.98 0.61 -2.65
N VAL A 149 0.27 -0.39 -3.20
CA VAL A 149 0.23 -1.74 -2.62
C VAL A 149 1.61 -2.39 -2.61
N SER A 150 2.41 -2.22 -3.67
CA SER A 150 3.78 -2.76 -3.70
C SER A 150 4.65 -2.13 -2.61
N ILE A 151 4.55 -0.81 -2.38
CA ILE A 151 5.24 -0.17 -1.24
C ILE A 151 4.74 -0.73 0.08
N LEU A 152 3.42 -0.88 0.26
CA LEU A 152 2.83 -1.48 1.47
C LEU A 152 3.44 -2.85 1.77
N LEU A 153 3.52 -3.74 0.75
CA LEU A 153 4.06 -5.09 0.89
C LEU A 153 5.56 -5.09 1.21
N ASN A 154 6.34 -4.22 0.56
CA ASN A 154 7.77 -4.11 0.82
C ASN A 154 8.07 -3.54 2.21
N LEU A 155 7.29 -2.58 2.68
CA LEU A 155 7.37 -2.09 4.06
C LEU A 155 6.98 -3.19 5.06
N ALA A 156 5.93 -3.97 4.79
CA ALA A 156 5.52 -5.08 5.64
C ALA A 156 6.63 -6.13 5.83
N GLN A 157 7.41 -6.38 4.79
CA GLN A 157 8.61 -7.22 4.89
C GLN A 157 9.75 -6.53 5.65
N GLY A 158 9.95 -5.23 5.40
CA GLY A 158 11.09 -4.46 5.91
C GLY A 158 11.03 -4.12 7.41
N VAL A 159 9.83 -3.93 7.98
CA VAL A 159 9.68 -3.54 9.40
C VAL A 159 10.00 -4.65 10.41
N LYS A 160 10.32 -5.87 9.95
CA LYS A 160 10.94 -6.91 10.78
C LYS A 160 12.37 -6.59 11.20
N ASN A 161 12.97 -5.54 10.65
CA ASN A 161 14.27 -5.05 11.06
C ASN A 161 14.24 -4.67 12.55
N PRO A 162 15.14 -5.17 13.41
CA PRO A 162 15.18 -4.85 14.84
C PRO A 162 15.23 -3.35 15.15
N TYR A 163 15.82 -2.54 14.24
CA TYR A 163 15.85 -1.08 14.40
C TYR A 163 14.46 -0.42 14.28
N LEU A 164 13.46 -1.12 13.72
CA LEU A 164 12.07 -0.64 13.57
C LEU A 164 11.14 -1.24 14.64
N SER A 165 11.66 -1.95 15.63
CA SER A 165 10.87 -2.63 16.67
C SER A 165 10.32 -1.71 17.78
N SER A 166 10.43 -0.37 17.63
CA SER A 166 9.96 0.58 18.65
C SER A 166 8.44 0.74 18.70
N TYR A 167 7.74 0.30 17.65
CA TYR A 167 6.28 0.39 17.50
C TYR A 167 5.72 -0.96 17.02
N ASN A 168 4.42 -1.16 17.21
CA ASN A 168 3.67 -2.13 16.43
C ASN A 168 3.31 -1.52 15.09
N TYR A 169 3.02 -2.36 14.09
CA TYR A 169 2.63 -1.90 12.76
C TYR A 169 1.36 -2.60 12.31
N LEU A 170 0.41 -1.82 11.81
CA LEU A 170 -0.81 -2.30 11.20
C LEU A 170 -0.77 -1.96 9.71
N PHE A 171 -0.83 -2.97 8.87
CA PHE A 171 -0.86 -2.85 7.42
C PHE A 171 -2.27 -3.09 6.93
N ILE A 172 -2.82 -2.17 6.16
CA ILE A 172 -4.17 -2.29 5.62
C ILE A 172 -4.14 -2.03 4.12
N ALA A 173 -4.50 -3.03 3.33
CA ALA A 173 -4.87 -2.82 1.95
C ALA A 173 -6.39 -2.59 1.91
N PHE A 174 -6.80 -1.38 1.59
CA PHE A 174 -8.20 -0.97 1.55
C PHE A 174 -8.84 -1.35 0.22
N SER A 175 -10.12 -1.67 0.25
CA SER A 175 -10.97 -1.78 -0.93
C SER A 175 -12.02 -0.69 -0.95
N GLY A 176 -12.62 -0.46 -2.13
CA GLY A 176 -13.71 0.50 -2.29
C GLY A 176 -13.28 1.95 -2.20
N GLU A 177 -12.02 2.24 -2.48
CA GLU A 177 -11.50 3.61 -2.53
C GLU A 177 -12.14 4.37 -3.68
N GLU A 178 -12.10 3.81 -4.90
CA GLU A 178 -12.57 4.36 -6.16
C GLU A 178 -14.06 4.72 -6.18
N HIS A 179 -14.82 4.14 -5.27
CA HIS A 179 -16.25 4.38 -5.13
C HIS A 179 -16.62 5.31 -3.97
N GLY A 180 -15.63 5.91 -3.31
CA GLY A 180 -15.83 6.88 -2.24
C GLY A 180 -15.33 6.43 -0.87
N LEU A 181 -14.13 5.84 -0.80
CA LEU A 181 -13.41 5.51 0.44
C LEU A 181 -14.19 4.52 1.34
N PHE A 182 -14.93 3.57 0.77
CA PHE A 182 -15.83 2.71 1.55
C PHE A 182 -15.08 1.87 2.57
N GLY A 183 -13.98 1.20 2.16
CA GLY A 183 -13.23 0.32 3.04
C GLY A 183 -12.53 1.05 4.18
N SER A 184 -11.89 2.17 3.90
CA SER A 184 -11.25 2.99 4.93
C SER A 184 -12.26 3.63 5.89
N SER A 185 -13.40 4.09 5.36
CA SER A 185 -14.52 4.60 6.16
C SER A 185 -15.14 3.52 7.05
N TYR A 186 -15.25 2.28 6.54
CA TYR A 186 -15.73 1.14 7.33
C TYR A 186 -14.73 0.81 8.44
N TYR A 187 -13.43 0.71 8.12
CA TYR A 187 -12.40 0.44 9.11
C TYR A 187 -12.37 1.50 10.23
N ALA A 188 -12.52 2.78 9.90
CA ALA A 188 -12.53 3.84 10.89
C ALA A 188 -13.69 3.70 11.90
N LYS A 189 -14.83 3.14 11.46
CA LYS A 189 -16.01 2.88 12.31
C LYS A 189 -15.95 1.53 13.02
N HIS A 190 -15.25 0.55 12.46
CA HIS A 190 -15.13 -0.83 12.96
C HIS A 190 -13.64 -1.22 13.03
N PRO A 191 -12.84 -0.50 13.84
CA PRO A 191 -11.41 -0.76 13.91
C PRO A 191 -11.12 -2.09 14.60
N THR A 192 -10.14 -2.82 14.10
CA THR A 192 -9.71 -4.11 14.68
C THR A 192 -8.59 -3.97 15.71
N ILE A 193 -8.15 -2.74 15.97
CA ILE A 193 -7.27 -2.36 17.09
C ILE A 193 -7.88 -1.16 17.84
N ASN A 194 -7.38 -0.91 19.07
CA ASN A 194 -7.73 0.36 19.72
C ASN A 194 -6.99 1.53 19.03
N LEU A 195 -7.75 2.42 18.36
CA LEU A 195 -7.21 3.57 17.64
C LEU A 195 -6.55 4.63 18.53
N ASP A 196 -6.85 4.68 19.84
CA ASP A 196 -6.14 5.56 20.80
C ASP A 196 -4.64 5.23 20.91
N ASN A 197 -4.29 4.02 20.51
CA ASN A 197 -2.90 3.57 20.44
C ASN A 197 -2.24 3.87 19.09
N ALA A 198 -2.98 4.27 18.06
CA ALA A 198 -2.42 4.70 16.80
C ALA A 198 -1.81 6.10 16.92
N ILE A 199 -0.54 6.25 16.51
CA ILE A 199 0.15 7.55 16.60
C ILE A 199 0.03 8.36 15.31
N PHE A 200 0.04 7.69 14.18
CA PHE A 200 -0.24 8.28 12.86
C PHE A 200 -0.52 7.17 11.84
N MET A 201 -1.03 7.58 10.69
CA MET A 201 -1.20 6.75 9.51
C MET A 201 -0.45 7.38 8.32
N ILE A 202 0.18 6.54 7.51
CA ILE A 202 0.69 6.88 6.18
C ILE A 202 -0.10 6.06 5.17
N ASN A 203 -0.65 6.72 4.14
CA ASN A 203 -1.30 6.07 3.02
C ASN A 203 -0.50 6.35 1.74
N PHE A 204 -0.27 5.30 0.94
CA PHE A 204 0.42 5.38 -0.34
C PHE A 204 -0.60 5.28 -1.46
N ASP A 205 -0.54 6.26 -2.34
CA ASP A 205 -1.45 6.36 -3.47
C ASP A 205 -0.74 7.03 -4.65
N MET A 206 -0.78 6.40 -5.82
CA MET A 206 -0.16 6.88 -7.06
C MET A 206 1.31 7.27 -6.91
N VAL A 207 2.14 6.36 -6.43
CA VAL A 207 3.57 6.60 -6.12
C VAL A 207 4.53 6.06 -7.17
N GLY A 208 4.02 5.57 -8.30
CA GLY A 208 4.79 4.95 -9.38
C GLY A 208 5.29 5.92 -10.45
N ARG A 209 4.84 7.19 -10.49
CA ARG A 209 5.13 8.16 -11.55
C ARG A 209 5.83 9.41 -11.05
N LEU A 210 7.05 9.26 -10.55
CA LEU A 210 7.84 10.41 -10.16
C LEU A 210 8.26 11.22 -11.41
N ASN A 211 7.95 12.52 -11.44
CA ASN A 211 8.36 13.41 -12.52
C ASN A 211 9.86 13.77 -12.47
N ASN A 212 10.37 14.44 -13.51
CA ASN A 212 11.78 14.82 -13.60
C ASN A 212 12.20 15.81 -12.52
N GLU A 213 11.27 16.65 -12.05
CA GLU A 213 11.49 17.60 -10.95
C GLU A 213 11.49 16.89 -9.58
N LYS A 214 11.15 15.60 -9.53
CA LYS A 214 11.02 14.83 -8.29
C LYS A 214 9.98 15.41 -7.32
N THR A 215 8.85 15.85 -7.86
CA THR A 215 7.73 16.35 -7.05
C THR A 215 6.98 15.19 -6.41
N LEU A 216 6.79 15.24 -5.10
CA LEU A 216 6.01 14.29 -4.33
C LEU A 216 4.87 15.04 -3.62
N ALA A 217 3.63 14.74 -3.97
CA ALA A 217 2.47 15.34 -3.30
C ALA A 217 2.25 14.67 -1.94
N ILE A 218 2.19 15.46 -0.88
CA ILE A 218 1.89 14.98 0.48
C ILE A 218 0.66 15.72 1.00
N ASN A 219 -0.41 14.96 1.20
CA ASN A 219 -1.66 15.46 1.76
C ASN A 219 -1.73 15.22 3.27
N GLY A 220 -2.54 16.01 3.98
CA GLY A 220 -2.79 15.82 5.41
C GLY A 220 -1.72 16.42 6.34
N ILE A 221 -0.75 17.20 5.84
CA ILE A 221 0.28 17.84 6.68
C ILE A 221 -0.30 18.75 7.75
N GLY A 222 -1.50 19.30 7.54
CA GLY A 222 -2.22 20.12 8.52
C GLY A 222 -2.78 19.35 9.72
N THR A 223 -2.74 18.02 9.72
CA THR A 223 -3.24 17.17 10.83
C THR A 223 -2.32 17.17 12.05
N SER A 224 -1.06 17.57 11.91
CA SER A 224 -0.11 17.74 13.01
C SER A 224 0.94 18.77 12.67
N ASN A 225 1.29 19.60 13.65
CA ASN A 225 2.39 20.59 13.52
C ASN A 225 3.78 19.94 13.42
N LYS A 226 3.89 18.63 13.63
CA LYS A 226 5.16 17.89 13.56
C LYS A 226 5.46 17.33 12.17
N TRP A 227 4.47 17.28 11.27
CA TRP A 227 4.68 16.69 9.95
C TRP A 227 5.78 17.38 9.16
N LYS A 228 5.80 18.71 9.17
CA LYS A 228 6.81 19.49 8.43
C LYS A 228 8.22 19.09 8.85
N ASP A 229 8.51 19.10 10.15
CA ASP A 229 9.85 18.78 10.67
C ASP A 229 10.25 17.33 10.35
N LEU A 230 9.30 16.39 10.45
CA LEU A 230 9.54 14.97 10.13
C LEU A 230 9.84 14.78 8.63
N LEU A 231 9.11 15.46 7.76
CA LEU A 231 9.31 15.38 6.31
C LEU A 231 10.65 15.99 5.92
N ASP A 232 11.01 17.16 6.45
CA ASP A 232 12.28 17.82 6.19
C ASP A 232 13.48 16.94 6.62
N ILE A 233 13.41 16.32 7.80
CA ILE A 233 14.45 15.38 8.28
C ILE A 233 14.52 14.12 7.43
N SER A 234 13.38 13.63 6.94
CA SER A 234 13.28 12.37 6.20
C SER A 234 13.60 12.53 4.71
N ASN A 235 13.53 13.73 4.16
CA ASN A 235 13.70 14.02 2.74
C ASN A 235 15.17 13.96 2.28
N LYS A 236 15.80 12.79 2.43
CA LYS A 236 17.20 12.56 2.06
C LYS A 236 17.44 12.48 0.53
N PHE A 237 16.38 12.35 -0.25
CA PHE A 237 16.43 12.24 -1.71
C PHE A 237 16.14 13.57 -2.42
N ASN A 238 15.95 14.66 -1.67
CA ASN A 238 15.65 16.00 -2.18
C ASN A 238 14.43 16.03 -3.12
N PHE A 239 13.34 15.40 -2.69
CA PHE A 239 12.05 15.58 -3.34
C PHE A 239 11.55 17.01 -3.13
N ILE A 240 10.81 17.52 -4.10
CA ILE A 240 9.97 18.71 -3.92
C ILE A 240 8.65 18.23 -3.28
N LEU A 241 8.39 18.66 -2.05
CA LEU A 241 7.23 18.26 -1.25
C LEU A 241 6.13 19.32 -1.31
#